data_3a8253e174051c83446fdba29813367e
#
_entry.id   3a8253e174051c83446fdba29813367e
#
_cell.length_a   1.000
_cell.length_b   1.000
_cell.length_c   1.000
_cell.angle_alpha   90.00
_cell.angle_beta   90.00
_cell.angle_gamma   90.00
#
_symmetry.space_group_name_H-M   'P 1'
#
loop_
_entity.id
_entity.type
_entity.pdbx_description
1 polymer ?
#
loop_
_entity_poly.entity_id
_entity_poly.type
_entity_poly.pdbx_seq_one_letter_code
_entity_poly.pdbx_strand_id
1 'polypeptide(L)'
;TLTLEPGLYTVEGWVRTQDVATTDSRSGVRLCLDARPSGDWWRCTEVARGTTDWTRLRVAGIPVPERGRYKVWLGAYGAPDGTAWFERVSLTAAGKPPLDVYLLYPNFRGMLFDDRSQTVRAALGVAAGTGRVKLSLVEETSGQARISRAFEVAPSLTAELDAGALPPGRYLLRAELLGPGDAVRARYPDHRVVKLPARARERLNAWYDERNVLHLGGRPAFVLGLYTTSGYSTSRSTYARGADGWGTERMAEAPINMLINYHLGRAPMPALGVYLDELHARGMRYLQTVNFYHRGDAQYREIDYPAARGGEEELNHWVAGTLGAHPGLAGFYVMDEQPAEMVPTVFRQYRALAAAAPGSVTYGVLGDGRESQAPAWRDALDVMGLDPYPIVKPTGQNDLAMVGEWTRLGQDAVKRSRPVWMVLQYFPLTAAGGWPTEAELRSMSWMAIIEGARGLLYWSFGEKGLAWIKDPRQREHKWAELVRITKEIKALEPVLLAPDAAVVSRESSGGRVRTLGKTTPDGARYLFAYNTRTTPVRVTWTLAAPATETFDLATGRPGPPPEGGAITAELGPHEVRRLRIR
;
A
#
# COMPACT_ATOMS: atom_id res chain seq x y z
N THR A 1 8.44 0.37 -33.38
CA THR A 1 9.02 -0.42 -32.26
C THR A 1 10.40 0.15 -31.94
N LEU A 2 10.65 0.42 -30.69
CA LEU A 2 11.88 1.01 -30.17
C LEU A 2 12.49 0.07 -29.13
N THR A 3 13.82 0.03 -29.05
CA THR A 3 14.50 -0.61 -27.92
C THR A 3 14.67 0.43 -26.84
N LEU A 4 14.10 0.19 -25.67
CA LEU A 4 14.18 1.08 -24.52
C LEU A 4 15.06 0.44 -23.43
N GLU A 5 15.78 1.28 -22.71
CA GLU A 5 16.50 0.92 -21.51
C GLU A 5 15.58 1.06 -20.29
N PRO A 6 15.85 0.38 -19.16
CA PRO A 6 15.09 0.56 -17.91
C PRO A 6 15.04 2.02 -17.49
N GLY A 7 13.85 2.51 -17.12
CA GLY A 7 13.67 3.90 -16.72
C GLY A 7 12.23 4.36 -16.77
N LEU A 8 12.02 5.63 -16.51
CA LEU A 8 10.72 6.26 -16.67
C LEU A 8 10.67 6.99 -18.02
N TYR A 9 9.55 6.88 -18.70
CA TYR A 9 9.35 7.49 -20.00
C TYR A 9 8.08 8.35 -20.04
N THR A 10 8.06 9.28 -20.97
CA THR A 10 6.89 10.10 -21.27
C THR A 10 6.55 9.94 -22.75
N VAL A 11 5.28 9.60 -23.05
CA VAL A 11 4.73 9.67 -24.40
C VAL A 11 3.87 10.91 -24.48
N GLU A 12 4.07 11.72 -25.49
CA GLU A 12 3.24 12.89 -25.74
C GLU A 12 3.13 13.18 -27.23
N GLY A 13 2.06 13.88 -27.60
CA GLY A 13 1.82 14.36 -28.96
C GLY A 13 0.60 15.25 -29.04
N TRP A 14 0.45 15.91 -30.15
CA TRP A 14 -0.76 16.67 -30.46
C TRP A 14 -1.70 15.82 -31.31
N VAL A 15 -2.97 15.86 -30.97
CA VAL A 15 -4.04 15.11 -31.64
C VAL A 15 -5.15 16.06 -32.02
N ARG A 16 -5.61 15.98 -33.26
CA ARG A 16 -6.83 16.61 -33.74
C ARG A 16 -7.79 15.51 -34.17
N THR A 17 -9.07 15.65 -33.82
CA THR A 17 -10.10 14.66 -34.18
C THR A 17 -11.24 15.30 -34.94
N GLN A 18 -11.88 14.53 -35.81
CA GLN A 18 -13.10 14.90 -36.50
C GLN A 18 -14.06 13.72 -36.48
N ASP A 19 -15.26 13.97 -35.95
CA ASP A 19 -16.39 13.04 -35.90
C ASP A 19 -16.06 11.65 -35.30
N VAL A 20 -15.16 11.63 -34.33
CA VAL A 20 -14.76 10.38 -33.65
C VAL A 20 -15.91 9.90 -32.74
N ALA A 21 -16.69 8.97 -33.25
CA ALA A 21 -17.74 8.30 -32.51
C ALA A 21 -17.12 7.30 -31.52
N THR A 22 -17.71 7.18 -30.32
CA THR A 22 -17.22 6.26 -29.29
C THR A 22 -18.37 5.42 -28.72
N THR A 23 -18.06 4.16 -28.37
CA THR A 23 -19.03 3.21 -27.85
C THR A 23 -19.18 3.32 -26.32
N ASP A 24 -18.16 3.81 -25.64
CA ASP A 24 -18.13 3.93 -24.17
C ASP A 24 -17.15 5.02 -23.69
N SER A 25 -17.06 5.21 -22.38
CA SER A 25 -16.18 6.20 -21.76
C SER A 25 -14.68 5.89 -21.84
N ARG A 26 -14.28 4.71 -22.29
CA ARG A 26 -12.87 4.30 -22.47
C ARG A 26 -12.43 4.34 -23.94
N SER A 27 -13.40 4.50 -24.84
CA SER A 27 -13.16 4.53 -26.29
C SER A 27 -12.75 5.91 -26.77
N GLY A 28 -11.94 5.99 -27.82
CA GLY A 28 -11.47 7.23 -28.43
C GLY A 28 -10.02 7.13 -28.91
N VAL A 29 -9.50 8.27 -29.37
CA VAL A 29 -8.13 8.42 -29.91
C VAL A 29 -7.15 8.69 -28.78
N ARG A 30 -6.01 7.96 -28.75
CA ARG A 30 -4.99 8.09 -27.73
C ARG A 30 -3.59 7.71 -28.23
N LEU A 31 -2.59 8.05 -27.42
CA LEU A 31 -1.20 7.64 -27.59
C LEU A 31 -0.88 6.63 -26.49
N CYS A 32 -0.22 5.52 -26.82
CA CYS A 32 0.16 4.51 -25.85
C CYS A 32 1.61 4.07 -26.03
N LEU A 33 2.23 3.65 -24.94
CA LEU A 33 3.41 2.81 -24.95
C LEU A 33 2.98 1.37 -24.62
N ASP A 34 3.37 0.43 -25.47
CA ASP A 34 3.07 -1.00 -25.33
C ASP A 34 4.35 -1.79 -25.12
N ALA A 35 4.40 -2.59 -24.07
CA ALA A 35 5.48 -3.52 -23.79
C ALA A 35 4.99 -4.94 -24.06
N ARG A 36 5.46 -5.57 -25.15
CA ARG A 36 5.24 -7.02 -25.32
C ARG A 36 6.57 -7.76 -25.26
N PRO A 37 6.65 -8.81 -24.45
CA PRO A 37 6.20 -10.13 -24.89
C PRO A 37 4.99 -10.75 -24.19
N SER A 38 4.43 -10.18 -23.13
CA SER A 38 3.39 -10.88 -22.33
C SER A 38 1.95 -10.33 -22.41
N GLY A 39 1.66 -9.50 -23.38
CA GLY A 39 0.25 -9.37 -23.83
C GLY A 39 -0.54 -8.14 -23.38
N ASP A 40 -0.53 -7.66 -22.14
CA ASP A 40 -1.54 -6.70 -21.66
C ASP A 40 -0.99 -5.44 -20.98
N TRP A 41 0.23 -5.06 -21.29
CA TRP A 41 0.84 -3.86 -20.71
C TRP A 41 0.72 -2.65 -21.65
N TRP A 42 -0.38 -1.90 -21.51
CA TRP A 42 -0.62 -0.65 -22.21
C TRP A 42 -0.57 0.52 -21.25
N ARG A 43 0.21 1.55 -21.57
CA ARG A 43 0.21 2.82 -20.85
C ARG A 43 -0.18 3.92 -21.82
N CYS A 44 -1.37 4.47 -21.62
CA CYS A 44 -2.03 5.36 -22.56
C CYS A 44 -2.32 6.72 -21.97
N THR A 45 -2.43 7.72 -22.84
CA THR A 45 -2.95 9.05 -22.54
C THR A 45 -4.45 8.99 -22.26
N GLU A 46 -5.02 10.10 -21.81
CA GLU A 46 -6.44 10.36 -21.94
C GLU A 46 -6.90 10.22 -23.39
N VAL A 47 -8.21 10.07 -23.59
CA VAL A 47 -8.81 9.88 -24.91
C VAL A 47 -9.35 11.19 -25.48
N ALA A 48 -9.08 11.47 -26.75
CA ALA A 48 -9.76 12.49 -27.53
C ALA A 48 -10.97 11.88 -28.25
N ARG A 49 -12.09 12.62 -28.29
CA ARG A 49 -13.39 12.17 -28.83
C ARG A 49 -14.09 13.28 -29.57
N GLY A 50 -15.05 12.90 -30.42
CA GLY A 50 -15.83 13.86 -31.22
C GLY A 50 -14.95 14.63 -32.18
N THR A 51 -15.22 15.93 -32.32
CA THR A 51 -14.41 16.85 -33.10
C THR A 51 -13.65 17.78 -32.14
N THR A 52 -12.32 17.71 -32.16
CA THR A 52 -11.44 18.56 -31.33
C THR A 52 -10.39 19.22 -32.21
N ASP A 53 -10.03 20.44 -31.90
CA ASP A 53 -8.81 21.04 -32.46
C ASP A 53 -7.57 20.42 -31.83
N TRP A 54 -6.38 20.80 -32.29
CA TRP A 54 -5.11 20.29 -31.82
C TRP A 54 -5.02 20.33 -30.30
N THR A 55 -5.12 19.15 -29.68
CA THR A 55 -5.08 18.95 -28.23
C THR A 55 -3.83 18.14 -27.87
N ARG A 56 -3.07 18.61 -26.90
CA ARG A 56 -1.91 17.87 -26.40
C ARG A 56 -2.37 16.72 -25.51
N LEU A 57 -2.03 15.50 -25.91
CA LEU A 57 -2.20 14.31 -25.10
C LEU A 57 -0.82 13.91 -24.54
N ARG A 58 -0.77 13.57 -23.25
CA ARG A 58 0.49 13.24 -22.56
C ARG A 58 0.26 12.22 -21.47
N VAL A 59 1.11 11.19 -21.42
CA VAL A 59 1.25 10.27 -20.29
C VAL A 59 2.72 10.23 -19.87
N ALA A 60 3.00 10.53 -18.63
CA ALA A 60 4.35 10.59 -18.06
C ALA A 60 4.54 9.53 -16.98
N GLY A 61 5.79 9.30 -16.60
CA GLY A 61 6.13 8.36 -15.53
C GLY A 61 5.90 6.89 -15.91
N ILE A 62 5.90 6.56 -17.19
CA ILE A 62 5.73 5.18 -17.66
C ILE A 62 6.97 4.38 -17.28
N PRO A 63 6.87 3.39 -16.36
CA PRO A 63 8.02 2.57 -16.00
C PRO A 63 8.32 1.56 -17.12
N VAL A 64 9.56 1.56 -17.57
CA VAL A 64 10.14 0.51 -18.40
C VAL A 64 11.03 -0.33 -17.48
N PRO A 65 10.60 -1.54 -17.08
CA PRO A 65 11.28 -2.30 -16.03
C PRO A 65 12.57 -2.95 -16.50
N GLU A 66 12.64 -3.33 -17.77
CA GLU A 66 13.78 -4.03 -18.35
C GLU A 66 14.09 -3.52 -19.76
N ARG A 67 15.32 -3.77 -20.23
CA ARG A 67 15.69 -3.51 -21.61
C ARG A 67 14.88 -4.41 -22.54
N GLY A 68 14.12 -3.80 -23.46
CA GLY A 68 13.24 -4.57 -24.34
C GLY A 68 12.74 -3.79 -25.55
N ARG A 69 11.94 -4.46 -26.36
CA ARG A 69 11.30 -3.87 -27.54
C ARG A 69 9.91 -3.38 -27.17
N TYR A 70 9.68 -2.09 -27.32
CA TYR A 70 8.43 -1.40 -27.02
C TYR A 70 7.85 -0.75 -28.26
N LYS A 71 6.53 -0.58 -28.31
CA LYS A 71 5.83 0.09 -29.41
C LYS A 71 5.16 1.35 -28.90
N VAL A 72 5.39 2.47 -29.57
CA VAL A 72 4.49 3.62 -29.48
C VAL A 72 3.32 3.33 -30.43
N TRP A 73 2.14 3.31 -29.89
CA TRP A 73 0.90 3.10 -30.61
C TRP A 73 0.09 4.40 -30.68
N LEU A 74 -0.41 4.72 -31.84
CA LEU A 74 -1.22 5.89 -32.15
C LEU A 74 -2.49 5.39 -32.81
N GLY A 75 -3.64 5.71 -32.24
CA GLY A 75 -4.87 5.22 -32.84
C GLY A 75 -6.11 5.40 -32.00
N ALA A 76 -7.19 4.87 -32.53
CA ALA A 76 -8.49 4.84 -31.89
C ALA A 76 -8.80 3.44 -31.36
N TYR A 77 -9.35 3.37 -30.16
CA TYR A 77 -9.85 2.14 -29.55
C TYR A 77 -11.36 2.31 -29.34
N GLY A 78 -12.17 1.33 -29.78
CA GLY A 78 -13.62 1.38 -29.63
C GLY A 78 -14.27 2.58 -30.34
N ALA A 79 -13.63 3.12 -31.38
CA ALA A 79 -14.18 4.19 -32.21
C ALA A 79 -14.43 3.63 -33.62
N PRO A 80 -15.69 3.35 -33.99
CA PRO A 80 -16.00 2.76 -35.28
C PRO A 80 -15.84 3.73 -36.45
N ASP A 81 -15.97 5.04 -36.21
CA ASP A 81 -15.94 6.09 -37.22
C ASP A 81 -15.15 7.31 -36.76
N GLY A 82 -14.75 8.14 -37.71
CA GLY A 82 -14.06 9.39 -37.51
C GLY A 82 -12.63 9.43 -38.07
N THR A 83 -12.02 10.60 -38.00
CA THR A 83 -10.65 10.85 -38.47
C THR A 83 -9.82 11.45 -37.35
N ALA A 84 -8.57 11.01 -37.24
CA ALA A 84 -7.61 11.56 -36.29
C ALA A 84 -6.28 11.90 -36.99
N TRP A 85 -5.71 13.04 -36.63
CA TRP A 85 -4.39 13.48 -37.05
C TRP A 85 -3.48 13.57 -35.83
N PHE A 86 -2.23 13.22 -36.04
CA PHE A 86 -1.20 13.23 -34.99
C PHE A 86 -0.03 14.10 -35.43
N GLU A 87 0.46 14.93 -34.51
CA GLU A 87 1.60 15.80 -34.75
C GLU A 87 2.54 15.79 -33.54
N ARG A 88 3.85 15.97 -33.81
CA ARG A 88 4.90 16.10 -32.78
C ARG A 88 4.87 15.00 -31.73
N VAL A 89 4.62 13.77 -32.17
CA VAL A 89 4.65 12.61 -31.27
C VAL A 89 6.07 12.35 -30.83
N SER A 90 6.29 12.30 -29.53
CA SER A 90 7.59 12.04 -28.92
C SER A 90 7.50 10.99 -27.83
N LEU A 91 8.58 10.22 -27.70
CA LEU A 91 8.85 9.37 -26.55
C LEU A 91 10.17 9.83 -25.93
N THR A 92 10.11 10.36 -24.72
CA THR A 92 11.29 10.87 -24.03
C THR A 92 11.54 10.08 -22.77
N ALA A 93 12.80 9.69 -22.52
CA ALA A 93 13.20 9.18 -21.22
C ALA A 93 13.09 10.32 -20.21
N ALA A 94 12.32 10.10 -19.14
CA ALA A 94 12.38 10.98 -18.01
C ALA A 94 13.73 10.72 -17.32
N GLY A 95 14.60 11.69 -17.31
CA GLY A 95 15.85 11.60 -16.57
C GLY A 95 15.54 11.31 -15.10
N LYS A 96 16.32 10.43 -14.46
CA LYS A 96 16.24 10.30 -13.01
C LYS A 96 16.47 11.69 -12.40
N PRO A 97 15.69 12.10 -11.39
CA PRO A 97 15.98 13.35 -10.69
C PRO A 97 17.44 13.32 -10.22
N PRO A 98 18.19 14.42 -10.34
CA PRO A 98 19.64 14.43 -9.99
C PRO A 98 19.89 14.04 -8.53
N LEU A 99 18.91 14.23 -7.66
CA LEU A 99 18.92 13.86 -6.25
C LEU A 99 17.57 13.24 -5.91
N ASP A 100 17.58 12.07 -5.28
CA ASP A 100 16.43 11.41 -4.68
C ASP A 100 16.62 11.34 -3.16
N VAL A 101 15.58 11.71 -2.40
CA VAL A 101 15.62 11.70 -0.94
C VAL A 101 14.33 11.08 -0.42
N TYR A 102 14.44 10.15 0.51
CA TYR A 102 13.29 9.55 1.15
C TYR A 102 13.49 9.49 2.67
N LEU A 103 12.56 10.11 3.41
CA LEU A 103 12.58 10.11 4.87
C LEU A 103 12.23 8.73 5.41
N LEU A 104 13.22 8.05 5.98
CA LEU A 104 13.08 6.73 6.59
C LEU A 104 12.58 6.81 8.04
N TYR A 105 13.05 7.79 8.79
CA TYR A 105 12.63 8.05 10.16
C TYR A 105 12.83 9.53 10.50
N PRO A 106 11.88 10.18 11.18
CA PRO A 106 10.61 9.65 11.68
C PRO A 106 9.68 9.22 10.55
N ASN A 107 9.21 7.98 10.60
CA ASN A 107 8.46 7.34 9.50
C ASN A 107 6.98 7.74 9.45
N PHE A 108 6.34 8.05 10.57
CA PHE A 108 4.96 8.53 10.60
C PHE A 108 4.91 10.06 10.50
N ARG A 109 4.58 10.60 9.33
CA ARG A 109 4.37 12.04 9.07
C ARG A 109 5.49 12.96 9.57
N GLY A 110 6.69 12.42 9.68
CA GLY A 110 7.83 13.17 10.24
C GLY A 110 7.73 13.48 11.74
N MET A 111 6.84 12.82 12.49
CA MET A 111 6.67 13.05 13.93
C MET A 111 7.78 12.35 14.73
N LEU A 112 8.63 13.14 15.38
CA LEU A 112 9.74 12.70 16.21
C LEU A 112 9.36 12.91 17.70
N PHE A 113 9.12 11.82 18.42
CA PHE A 113 8.74 11.88 19.84
C PHE A 113 9.98 11.83 20.73
N ASP A 114 10.02 12.64 21.81
CA ASP A 114 11.17 12.83 22.68
C ASP A 114 11.59 11.58 23.49
N ASP A 115 10.71 10.59 23.63
CA ASP A 115 10.97 9.29 24.27
C ASP A 115 11.36 8.17 23.28
N ARG A 116 11.60 8.50 22.01
CA ARG A 116 11.99 7.58 20.94
C ARG A 116 13.36 7.95 20.39
N SER A 117 13.83 7.21 19.39
CA SER A 117 15.06 7.57 18.68
C SER A 117 15.04 9.04 18.25
N GLN A 118 16.10 9.76 18.52
CA GLN A 118 16.26 11.16 18.10
C GLN A 118 17.07 11.30 16.80
N THR A 119 17.41 10.20 16.16
CA THR A 119 18.16 10.19 14.90
C THR A 119 17.22 10.27 13.71
N VAL A 120 17.25 11.38 12.98
CA VAL A 120 16.55 11.52 11.69
C VAL A 120 17.33 10.75 10.62
N ARG A 121 16.68 9.82 9.92
CA ARG A 121 17.31 8.98 8.89
C ARG A 121 16.66 9.23 7.53
N ALA A 122 17.48 9.39 6.51
CA ALA A 122 17.03 9.55 5.13
C ALA A 122 17.83 8.67 4.18
N ALA A 123 17.15 8.02 3.23
CA ALA A 123 17.80 7.39 2.10
C ALA A 123 18.10 8.44 1.04
N LEU A 124 19.35 8.48 0.59
CA LEU A 124 19.85 9.38 -0.45
C LEU A 124 20.22 8.57 -1.69
N GLY A 125 19.86 9.08 -2.86
CA GLY A 125 20.28 8.56 -4.15
C GLY A 125 20.73 9.69 -5.07
N VAL A 126 21.77 9.47 -5.87
CA VAL A 126 22.28 10.44 -6.84
C VAL A 126 22.27 9.82 -8.23
N ALA A 127 21.63 10.47 -9.19
CA ALA A 127 21.48 9.94 -10.55
C ALA A 127 22.81 9.68 -11.28
N ALA A 128 23.82 10.49 -11.00
CA ALA A 128 25.19 10.33 -11.54
C ALA A 128 25.98 9.18 -10.88
N GLY A 129 25.36 8.41 -9.96
CA GLY A 129 26.00 7.33 -9.21
C GLY A 129 26.84 7.79 -8.02
N THR A 130 27.43 8.98 -8.06
CA THR A 130 28.19 9.58 -6.94
C THR A 130 27.88 11.06 -6.82
N GLY A 131 27.99 11.59 -5.63
CA GLY A 131 27.82 13.03 -5.38
C GLY A 131 27.89 13.36 -3.89
N ARG A 132 28.14 14.63 -3.60
CA ARG A 132 28.14 15.16 -2.24
C ARG A 132 26.79 15.81 -1.93
N VAL A 133 26.10 15.31 -0.91
CA VAL A 133 24.77 15.78 -0.51
C VAL A 133 24.83 16.39 0.88
N LYS A 134 24.37 17.63 1.01
CA LYS A 134 24.20 18.29 2.30
C LYS A 134 22.77 18.10 2.78
N LEU A 135 22.61 17.52 3.98
CA LEU A 135 21.36 17.48 4.70
C LEU A 135 21.36 18.53 5.81
N SER A 136 20.23 19.20 5.99
CA SER A 136 20.04 20.18 7.04
C SER A 136 18.65 20.04 7.67
N LEU A 137 18.58 20.14 9.00
CA LEU A 137 17.33 20.38 9.72
C LEU A 137 17.19 21.90 9.90
N VAL A 138 16.26 22.47 9.15
CA VAL A 138 16.00 23.91 9.09
C VAL A 138 14.74 24.20 9.89
N GLU A 139 14.80 25.08 10.86
CA GLU A 139 13.62 25.49 11.62
C GLU A 139 12.62 26.20 10.71
N GLU A 140 11.35 25.73 10.69
CA GLU A 140 10.34 26.20 9.73
C GLU A 140 10.01 27.69 9.90
N THR A 141 10.04 28.20 11.14
CA THR A 141 9.68 29.60 11.46
C THR A 141 10.79 30.62 11.16
N SER A 142 12.04 30.28 11.47
CA SER A 142 13.17 31.20 11.30
C SER A 142 13.92 31.02 9.97
N GLY A 143 13.70 29.87 9.30
CA GLY A 143 14.48 29.47 8.13
C GLY A 143 15.95 29.15 8.44
N GLN A 144 16.35 29.12 9.73
CA GLN A 144 17.71 28.85 10.16
C GLN A 144 18.00 27.35 10.19
N ALA A 145 19.13 26.95 9.59
CA ALA A 145 19.61 25.57 9.72
C ALA A 145 20.18 25.38 11.14
N ARG A 146 19.56 24.46 11.90
CA ARG A 146 19.98 24.12 13.26
C ARG A 146 21.04 23.03 13.27
N ILE A 147 20.94 22.10 12.33
CA ILE A 147 21.87 20.99 12.13
C ILE A 147 22.15 20.90 10.64
N SER A 148 23.41 20.69 10.27
CA SER A 148 23.80 20.44 8.88
C SER A 148 24.96 19.46 8.82
N ARG A 149 24.95 18.56 7.86
CA ARG A 149 26.01 17.61 7.57
C ARG A 149 26.06 17.28 6.09
N ALA A 150 27.27 17.19 5.53
CA ALA A 150 27.48 16.71 4.17
C ALA A 150 27.88 15.23 4.16
N PHE A 151 27.44 14.52 3.13
CA PHE A 151 27.64 13.10 2.94
C PHE A 151 28.13 12.82 1.52
N GLU A 152 29.10 11.94 1.38
CA GLU A 152 29.46 11.36 0.08
C GLU A 152 28.49 10.21 -0.23
N VAL A 153 27.78 10.30 -1.35
CA VAL A 153 26.77 9.34 -1.76
C VAL A 153 27.27 8.54 -2.95
N ALA A 154 27.29 7.18 -2.84
CA ALA A 154 27.74 6.30 -3.90
C ALA A 154 27.10 4.89 -3.79
N PRO A 155 26.27 4.47 -4.69
CA PRO A 155 25.26 5.20 -5.48
C PRO A 155 24.05 5.55 -4.62
N SER A 156 23.94 4.99 -3.41
CA SER A 156 22.93 5.28 -2.40
C SER A 156 23.52 5.21 -0.99
N LEU A 157 22.91 5.92 -0.06
CA LEU A 157 23.34 5.99 1.33
C LEU A 157 22.12 6.16 2.24
N THR A 158 22.13 5.52 3.42
CA THR A 158 21.29 5.96 4.54
C THR A 158 22.09 6.97 5.37
N ALA A 159 21.66 8.24 5.31
CA ALA A 159 22.26 9.33 6.06
C ALA A 159 21.52 9.55 7.38
N GLU A 160 22.24 9.97 8.41
CA GLU A 160 21.72 10.18 9.76
C GLU A 160 22.08 11.56 10.29
N LEU A 161 21.10 12.23 10.91
CA LEU A 161 21.26 13.48 11.64
C LEU A 161 20.74 13.29 13.07
N ASP A 162 21.54 13.63 14.07
CA ASP A 162 21.11 13.63 15.47
C ASP A 162 20.33 14.91 15.78
N ALA A 163 19.03 14.75 16.05
CA ALA A 163 18.11 15.82 16.43
C ALA A 163 17.88 15.90 17.95
N GLY A 164 18.67 15.18 18.77
CA GLY A 164 18.49 15.11 20.24
C GLY A 164 18.49 16.47 20.91
N ALA A 165 19.43 17.34 20.54
CA ALA A 165 19.58 18.68 21.11
C ALA A 165 18.54 19.71 20.60
N LEU A 166 17.72 19.37 19.59
CA LEU A 166 16.71 20.32 19.10
C LEU A 166 15.55 20.45 20.09
N PRO A 167 15.02 21.66 20.31
CA PRO A 167 13.79 21.83 21.08
C PRO A 167 12.57 21.25 20.33
N PRO A 168 11.45 20.98 21.04
CA PRO A 168 10.18 20.70 20.37
C PRO A 168 9.83 21.81 19.38
N GLY A 169 9.41 21.44 18.16
CA GLY A 169 9.18 22.41 17.11
C GLY A 169 9.01 21.77 15.73
N ARG A 170 8.87 22.63 14.73
CA ARG A 170 8.73 22.24 13.32
C ARG A 170 10.01 22.51 12.56
N TYR A 171 10.47 21.50 11.83
CA TYR A 171 11.70 21.53 11.04
C TYR A 171 11.44 21.00 9.64
N LEU A 172 12.27 21.42 8.71
CA LEU A 172 12.34 20.91 7.34
C LEU A 172 13.67 20.17 7.17
N LEU A 173 13.61 18.90 6.80
CA LEU A 173 14.78 18.16 6.32
C LEU A 173 15.03 18.61 4.89
N ARG A 174 16.03 19.45 4.70
CA ARG A 174 16.47 19.98 3.41
C ARG A 174 17.64 19.19 2.89
N ALA A 175 17.58 18.81 1.61
CA ALA A 175 18.64 18.09 0.94
C ALA A 175 19.11 18.83 -0.31
N GLU A 176 20.42 19.06 -0.39
CA GLU A 176 21.09 19.83 -1.44
C GLU A 176 22.23 19.00 -2.05
N LEU A 177 22.16 18.74 -3.36
CA LEU A 177 23.27 18.16 -4.12
C LEU A 177 24.30 19.27 -4.39
N LEU A 178 25.52 19.05 -3.94
CA LEU A 178 26.60 20.03 -4.05
C LEU A 178 27.46 19.76 -5.29
N GLY A 179 27.92 20.83 -5.90
CA GLY A 179 28.92 20.85 -6.95
C GLY A 179 30.30 21.34 -6.47
N PRO A 180 31.21 21.64 -7.39
CA PRO A 180 32.49 22.23 -7.04
C PRO A 180 32.35 23.52 -6.22
N GLY A 181 33.17 23.66 -5.19
CA GLY A 181 33.12 24.83 -4.28
C GLY A 181 31.83 24.90 -3.45
N ASP A 182 31.18 23.75 -3.21
CA ASP A 182 29.94 23.64 -2.43
C ASP A 182 28.72 24.38 -3.06
N ALA A 183 28.80 24.73 -4.33
CA ALA A 183 27.66 25.32 -5.04
C ALA A 183 26.48 24.34 -5.13
N VAL A 184 25.27 24.80 -4.79
CA VAL A 184 24.08 23.96 -4.87
C VAL A 184 23.69 23.73 -6.33
N ARG A 185 23.73 22.48 -6.78
CA ARG A 185 23.33 22.03 -8.13
C ARG A 185 21.86 21.64 -8.24
N ALA A 186 21.34 21.02 -7.20
CA ALA A 186 19.95 20.60 -7.14
C ALA A 186 19.46 20.54 -5.70
N ARG A 187 18.15 20.71 -5.54
CA ARG A 187 17.45 20.50 -4.26
C ARG A 187 16.36 19.47 -4.45
N TYR A 188 16.15 18.65 -3.43
CA TYR A 188 14.96 17.81 -3.32
C TYR A 188 13.90 18.58 -2.51
N PRO A 189 12.58 18.36 -2.77
CA PRO A 189 11.52 18.93 -1.94
C PRO A 189 11.74 18.62 -0.44
N ASP A 190 11.57 19.62 0.41
CA ASP A 190 11.82 19.49 1.84
C ASP A 190 10.83 18.49 2.48
N HIS A 191 11.33 17.58 3.33
CA HIS A 191 10.48 16.75 4.17
C HIS A 191 10.23 17.44 5.51
N ARG A 192 8.99 17.41 5.99
CA ARG A 192 8.65 17.96 7.30
C ARG A 192 9.12 17.01 8.41
N VAL A 193 9.71 17.55 9.46
CA VAL A 193 10.06 16.88 10.72
C VAL A 193 9.47 17.68 11.87
N VAL A 194 8.67 17.06 12.72
CA VAL A 194 8.01 17.73 13.84
C VAL A 194 8.42 17.05 15.14
N LYS A 195 9.21 17.73 15.96
CA LYS A 195 9.63 17.23 17.26
C LYS A 195 8.56 17.51 18.30
N LEU A 196 8.08 16.47 18.96
CA LEU A 196 6.91 16.47 19.85
C LEU A 196 7.22 15.80 21.18
N PRO A 197 6.59 16.23 22.29
CA PRO A 197 6.65 15.49 23.54
C PRO A 197 5.89 14.17 23.40
N ALA A 198 6.31 13.14 24.14
CA ALA A 198 5.72 11.79 24.12
C ALA A 198 4.19 11.79 24.29
N ARG A 199 3.69 12.64 25.20
CA ARG A 199 2.23 12.80 25.46
C ARG A 199 1.42 13.21 24.23
N ALA A 200 2.04 13.76 23.20
CA ALA A 200 1.32 14.14 21.98
C ALA A 200 0.69 12.93 21.27
N ARG A 201 1.23 11.71 21.48
CA ARG A 201 0.66 10.46 20.95
C ARG A 201 -0.71 10.12 21.50
N GLU A 202 -1.03 10.56 22.72
CA GLU A 202 -2.34 10.31 23.37
C GLU A 202 -3.52 10.90 22.58
N ARG A 203 -3.22 11.87 21.70
CA ARG A 203 -4.21 12.53 20.84
C ARG A 203 -4.31 11.90 19.45
N LEU A 204 -3.54 10.84 19.18
CA LEU A 204 -3.53 10.18 17.88
C LEU A 204 -4.44 8.95 17.92
N ASN A 205 -5.49 8.94 17.09
CA ASN A 205 -6.40 7.80 16.96
C ASN A 205 -5.70 6.60 16.32
N ALA A 206 -4.88 6.88 15.29
CA ALA A 206 -4.09 5.90 14.59
C ALA A 206 -2.73 6.49 14.17
N TRP A 207 -1.66 5.76 14.44
CA TRP A 207 -0.30 6.09 14.04
C TRP A 207 0.53 4.79 14.04
N TYR A 208 1.70 4.77 13.42
CA TYR A 208 2.61 3.62 13.47
C TYR A 208 4.00 4.01 14.01
N ASP A 209 4.59 3.04 14.72
CA ASP A 209 5.89 3.20 15.34
C ASP A 209 7.04 2.96 14.34
N GLU A 210 8.29 3.03 14.83
CA GLU A 210 9.50 2.81 14.04
C GLU A 210 9.61 1.39 13.45
N ARG A 211 8.81 0.42 13.93
CA ARG A 211 8.71 -0.94 13.40
C ARG A 211 7.52 -1.12 12.47
N ASN A 212 6.86 -0.03 12.11
CA ASN A 212 5.64 -0.02 11.30
C ASN A 212 4.46 -0.75 11.94
N VAL A 213 4.45 -0.89 13.27
CA VAL A 213 3.31 -1.43 14.02
C VAL A 213 2.28 -0.33 14.19
N LEU A 214 1.06 -0.58 13.71
CA LEU A 214 -0.06 0.35 13.88
C LEU A 214 -0.51 0.38 15.33
N HIS A 215 -0.75 1.57 15.86
CA HIS A 215 -1.38 1.81 17.14
C HIS A 215 -2.77 2.38 16.90
N LEU A 216 -3.80 1.72 17.43
CA LEU A 216 -5.20 2.15 17.38
C LEU A 216 -5.66 2.50 18.80
N GLY A 217 -5.99 3.78 19.04
CA GLY A 217 -6.31 4.25 20.40
C GLY A 217 -5.21 3.93 21.40
N GLY A 218 -3.94 4.09 21.01
CA GLY A 218 -2.75 3.85 21.82
C GLY A 218 -2.32 2.38 21.96
N ARG A 219 -3.06 1.42 21.40
CA ARG A 219 -2.75 -0.02 21.50
C ARG A 219 -2.16 -0.56 20.19
N PRO A 220 -1.05 -1.30 20.24
CA PRO A 220 -0.50 -1.92 19.05
C PRO A 220 -1.47 -2.96 18.47
N ALA A 221 -1.60 -3.01 17.16
CA ALA A 221 -2.52 -3.91 16.46
C ALA A 221 -1.93 -4.40 15.14
N PHE A 222 -2.15 -5.68 14.84
CA PHE A 222 -2.05 -6.19 13.48
C PHE A 222 -3.39 -5.94 12.77
N VAL A 223 -3.35 -5.34 11.58
CA VAL A 223 -4.58 -5.00 10.86
C VAL A 223 -5.19 -6.25 10.23
N LEU A 224 -6.45 -6.52 10.59
CA LEU A 224 -7.33 -7.46 9.91
C LEU A 224 -8.56 -6.69 9.45
N GLY A 225 -8.71 -6.53 8.14
CA GLY A 225 -9.70 -5.64 7.59
C GLY A 225 -10.59 -6.26 6.52
N LEU A 226 -11.70 -5.57 6.27
CA LEU A 226 -12.66 -5.92 5.23
C LEU A 226 -12.98 -4.72 4.37
N TYR A 227 -13.06 -4.95 3.08
CA TYR A 227 -13.76 -4.07 2.17
C TYR A 227 -15.25 -4.41 2.17
N THR A 228 -16.07 -3.38 2.33
CA THR A 228 -17.51 -3.49 2.27
C THR A 228 -18.06 -2.60 1.17
N THR A 229 -19.16 -3.01 0.58
CA THR A 229 -19.85 -2.29 -0.48
C THR A 229 -21.35 -2.26 -0.21
N SER A 230 -21.74 -2.28 1.08
CA SER A 230 -23.14 -2.17 1.47
C SER A 230 -23.67 -0.83 0.98
N GLY A 231 -24.68 -0.89 0.12
CA GLY A 231 -25.22 0.27 -0.57
C GLY A 231 -25.71 1.37 0.36
N TYR A 232 -25.73 2.56 -0.18
CA TYR A 232 -26.26 3.75 0.45
C TYR A 232 -27.74 3.54 0.81
N SER A 233 -28.07 3.52 2.09
CA SER A 233 -29.45 3.60 2.57
C SER A 233 -29.59 4.77 3.54
N THR A 234 -30.62 5.55 3.37
CA THR A 234 -30.93 6.75 4.16
C THR A 234 -31.43 6.44 5.58
N SER A 235 -31.63 5.17 5.94
CA SER A 235 -32.09 4.78 7.29
C SER A 235 -30.90 4.46 8.22
N ARG A 236 -30.91 5.01 9.43
CA ARG A 236 -29.89 4.85 10.48
C ARG A 236 -29.49 3.39 10.76
N SER A 237 -30.34 2.43 10.40
CA SER A 237 -30.14 1.01 10.72
C SER A 237 -29.43 0.21 9.63
N THR A 238 -29.28 0.74 8.42
CA THR A 238 -28.85 -0.07 7.25
C THR A 238 -27.34 -0.07 7.03
N TYR A 239 -26.61 0.96 7.43
CA TYR A 239 -25.13 0.93 7.36
C TYR A 239 -24.54 -0.14 8.30
N ALA A 240 -25.16 -0.28 9.49
CA ALA A 240 -24.70 -1.23 10.49
C ALA A 240 -25.23 -2.66 10.25
N ARG A 241 -26.46 -2.80 9.73
CA ARG A 241 -27.11 -4.11 9.60
C ARG A 241 -26.86 -4.80 8.26
N GLY A 242 -26.53 -4.07 7.19
CA GLY A 242 -26.44 -4.65 5.85
C GLY A 242 -27.77 -5.21 5.34
N ALA A 243 -27.82 -5.61 4.08
CA ALA A 243 -28.93 -6.40 3.57
C ALA A 243 -28.88 -7.81 4.21
N ASP A 244 -30.03 -8.36 4.59
CA ASP A 244 -30.19 -9.73 5.11
C ASP A 244 -29.43 -10.04 6.42
N GLY A 245 -29.16 -9.03 7.28
CA GLY A 245 -28.46 -9.23 8.54
C GLY A 245 -26.93 -9.39 8.43
N TRP A 246 -26.36 -9.15 7.25
CA TRP A 246 -24.93 -9.18 6.99
C TRP A 246 -24.29 -7.80 7.22
N GLY A 247 -24.27 -7.34 8.47
CA GLY A 247 -23.73 -6.05 8.87
C GLY A 247 -22.54 -6.15 9.82
N THR A 248 -22.33 -5.09 10.59
CA THR A 248 -21.23 -4.97 11.56
C THR A 248 -21.25 -6.02 12.64
N GLU A 249 -22.44 -6.49 13.07
CA GLU A 249 -22.58 -7.59 14.03
C GLU A 249 -21.96 -8.87 13.49
N ARG A 250 -22.25 -9.20 12.24
CA ARG A 250 -21.70 -10.37 11.59
C ARG A 250 -20.17 -10.25 11.42
N MET A 251 -19.68 -9.06 11.05
CA MET A 251 -18.24 -8.81 10.93
C MET A 251 -17.52 -8.98 12.28
N ALA A 252 -18.17 -8.68 13.39
CA ALA A 252 -17.61 -8.84 14.74
C ALA A 252 -17.43 -10.29 15.20
N GLU A 253 -17.96 -11.29 14.48
CA GLU A 253 -17.67 -12.71 14.72
C GLU A 253 -16.21 -13.07 14.36
N ALA A 254 -15.62 -12.32 13.44
CA ALA A 254 -14.20 -12.35 13.12
C ALA A 254 -13.47 -11.23 13.87
N PRO A 255 -12.17 -11.38 14.18
CA PRO A 255 -11.38 -10.36 14.85
C PRO A 255 -10.99 -9.20 13.92
N ILE A 256 -11.97 -8.69 13.18
CA ILE A 256 -11.81 -7.58 12.25
C ILE A 256 -11.67 -6.28 13.05
N ASN A 257 -10.65 -5.50 12.74
CA ASN A 257 -10.38 -4.23 13.40
C ASN A 257 -10.32 -3.03 12.43
N MET A 258 -10.46 -3.28 11.10
CA MET A 258 -10.41 -2.21 10.09
C MET A 258 -11.48 -2.43 9.02
N LEU A 259 -12.19 -1.36 8.63
CA LEU A 259 -13.18 -1.40 7.56
C LEU A 259 -12.98 -0.27 6.55
N ILE A 260 -13.26 -0.58 5.30
CA ILE A 260 -13.39 0.36 4.19
C ILE A 260 -14.75 0.13 3.53
N ASN A 261 -15.48 1.19 3.22
CA ASN A 261 -16.73 1.10 2.48
C ASN A 261 -16.76 2.12 1.35
N TYR A 262 -16.78 1.65 0.12
CA TYR A 262 -16.74 2.51 -1.07
C TYR A 262 -17.92 3.49 -1.19
N HIS A 263 -19.07 3.17 -0.61
CA HIS A 263 -20.30 3.97 -0.77
C HIS A 263 -20.46 5.07 0.29
N LEU A 264 -19.68 5.03 1.37
CA LEU A 264 -19.84 5.99 2.47
C LEU A 264 -19.08 7.31 2.30
N GLY A 265 -18.30 7.47 1.24
CA GLY A 265 -17.61 8.74 0.96
C GLY A 265 -18.55 9.92 0.73
N ARG A 266 -19.84 9.67 0.46
CA ARG A 266 -20.89 10.70 0.24
C ARG A 266 -21.99 10.66 1.29
N ALA A 267 -21.85 9.83 2.31
CA ALA A 267 -22.86 9.67 3.34
C ALA A 267 -23.01 10.96 4.18
N PRO A 268 -24.23 11.31 4.60
CA PRO A 268 -24.44 12.45 5.49
C PRO A 268 -23.59 12.32 6.78
N MET A 269 -22.91 13.40 7.20
CA MET A 269 -22.03 13.40 8.36
C MET A 269 -22.66 12.87 9.64
N PRO A 270 -23.93 13.19 9.97
CA PRO A 270 -24.58 12.60 11.15
C PRO A 270 -24.72 11.08 11.07
N ALA A 271 -24.98 10.54 9.88
CA ALA A 271 -25.08 9.09 9.67
C ALA A 271 -23.70 8.41 9.77
N LEU A 272 -22.64 9.06 9.28
CA LEU A 272 -21.27 8.61 9.47
C LEU A 272 -20.88 8.60 10.95
N GLY A 273 -21.24 9.61 11.73
CA GLY A 273 -20.99 9.64 13.18
C GLY A 273 -21.60 8.43 13.88
N VAL A 274 -22.87 8.12 13.62
CA VAL A 274 -23.54 6.93 14.17
C VAL A 274 -22.84 5.63 13.74
N TYR A 275 -22.43 5.54 12.48
CA TYR A 275 -21.70 4.36 11.99
C TYR A 275 -20.33 4.19 12.67
N LEU A 276 -19.60 5.28 12.87
CA LEU A 276 -18.31 5.26 13.56
C LEU A 276 -18.46 4.89 15.05
N ASP A 277 -19.51 5.35 15.73
CA ASP A 277 -19.85 4.93 17.10
C ASP A 277 -20.09 3.43 17.18
N GLU A 278 -20.87 2.90 16.24
CA GLU A 278 -21.20 1.48 16.14
C GLU A 278 -19.93 0.62 15.94
N LEU A 279 -19.04 1.02 15.03
CA LEU A 279 -17.78 0.34 14.78
C LEU A 279 -16.86 0.40 16.01
N HIS A 280 -16.75 1.59 16.61
CA HIS A 280 -15.94 1.79 17.80
C HIS A 280 -16.38 0.90 18.96
N ALA A 281 -17.69 0.81 19.23
CA ALA A 281 -18.25 -0.04 20.26
C ALA A 281 -17.92 -1.54 20.07
N ARG A 282 -17.69 -1.97 18.82
CA ARG A 282 -17.29 -3.34 18.47
C ARG A 282 -15.78 -3.53 18.34
N GLY A 283 -14.97 -2.55 18.68
CA GLY A 283 -13.50 -2.62 18.56
C GLY A 283 -12.98 -2.45 17.14
N MET A 284 -13.84 -2.09 16.19
CA MET A 284 -13.48 -1.82 14.79
C MET A 284 -13.19 -0.33 14.57
N ARG A 285 -12.45 -0.05 13.50
CA ARG A 285 -12.13 1.30 13.04
C ARG A 285 -12.43 1.41 11.55
N TYR A 286 -12.59 2.64 11.09
CA TYR A 286 -12.97 2.96 9.72
C TYR A 286 -11.92 3.80 9.01
N LEU A 287 -11.68 3.47 7.74
CA LEU A 287 -10.99 4.34 6.81
C LEU A 287 -12.03 5.02 5.93
N GLN A 288 -12.24 6.31 6.14
CA GLN A 288 -13.19 7.10 5.37
C GLN A 288 -12.75 7.15 3.91
N THR A 289 -13.63 6.72 3.03
CA THR A 289 -13.39 6.76 1.58
C THR A 289 -13.46 8.19 1.08
N VAL A 290 -12.35 8.66 0.52
CA VAL A 290 -12.18 9.99 -0.06
C VAL A 290 -11.40 9.96 -1.38
N ASN A 291 -11.19 8.77 -1.96
CA ASN A 291 -10.41 8.55 -3.18
C ASN A 291 -10.93 9.29 -4.42
N PHE A 292 -12.19 9.72 -4.41
CA PHE A 292 -12.82 10.50 -5.47
C PHE A 292 -13.00 12.01 -5.10
N TYR A 293 -12.37 12.49 -4.00
CA TYR A 293 -12.46 13.89 -3.59
C TYR A 293 -11.53 14.81 -4.39
N HIS A 294 -11.56 14.68 -5.71
CA HIS A 294 -10.84 15.53 -6.65
C HIS A 294 -11.69 15.79 -7.89
N ARG A 295 -11.56 16.98 -8.48
CA ARG A 295 -12.43 17.48 -9.56
C ARG A 295 -12.35 16.66 -10.85
N GLY A 296 -11.30 15.87 -11.02
CA GLY A 296 -11.13 14.95 -12.15
C GLY A 296 -12.02 13.72 -12.08
N ASP A 297 -12.58 13.40 -10.90
CA ASP A 297 -13.48 12.26 -10.73
C ASP A 297 -14.94 12.66 -10.94
N ALA A 298 -15.70 11.81 -11.65
CA ALA A 298 -17.12 12.06 -11.91
C ALA A 298 -17.95 12.11 -10.61
N GLN A 299 -17.58 11.30 -9.61
CA GLN A 299 -18.28 11.23 -8.33
C GLN A 299 -18.06 12.47 -7.46
N TYR A 300 -17.04 13.28 -7.73
CA TYR A 300 -16.83 14.55 -7.03
C TYR A 300 -18.05 15.47 -7.12
N ARG A 301 -18.74 15.48 -8.25
CA ARG A 301 -19.93 16.31 -8.49
C ARG A 301 -21.14 15.89 -7.66
N GLU A 302 -21.13 14.68 -7.14
CA GLU A 302 -22.20 14.10 -6.32
C GLU A 302 -22.00 14.34 -4.82
N ILE A 303 -20.89 15.00 -4.44
CA ILE A 303 -20.60 15.32 -3.04
C ILE A 303 -21.41 16.55 -2.62
N ASP A 304 -22.37 16.33 -1.75
CA ASP A 304 -23.23 17.39 -1.20
C ASP A 304 -22.78 17.84 0.20
N TYR A 305 -21.48 18.17 0.31
CA TYR A 305 -20.95 18.80 1.50
C TYR A 305 -20.71 20.28 1.24
N PRO A 306 -21.02 21.17 2.22
CA PRO A 306 -20.84 22.62 2.02
C PRO A 306 -19.41 22.98 1.56
N ALA A 307 -18.41 22.32 2.09
CA ALA A 307 -17.00 22.55 1.78
C ALA A 307 -16.61 22.14 0.34
N ALA A 308 -17.41 21.31 -0.34
CA ALA A 308 -17.12 20.93 -1.74
C ALA A 308 -17.17 22.15 -2.69
N ARG A 309 -17.89 23.20 -2.34
CA ARG A 309 -17.97 24.46 -3.09
C ARG A 309 -16.65 25.23 -3.10
N GLY A 310 -15.86 25.12 -2.02
CA GLY A 310 -14.54 25.75 -1.87
C GLY A 310 -13.41 24.99 -2.59
N GLY A 311 -13.69 23.78 -3.09
CA GLY A 311 -12.74 23.00 -3.86
C GLY A 311 -12.15 21.80 -3.09
N GLU A 312 -11.21 21.12 -3.75
CA GLU A 312 -10.66 19.85 -3.27
C GLU A 312 -9.95 19.96 -1.91
N GLU A 313 -9.15 20.99 -1.73
CA GLU A 313 -8.37 21.18 -0.51
C GLU A 313 -9.27 21.51 0.67
N GLU A 314 -10.23 22.41 0.50
CA GLU A 314 -11.20 22.79 1.54
C GLU A 314 -12.09 21.59 1.91
N LEU A 315 -12.57 20.82 0.92
CA LEU A 315 -13.36 19.62 1.15
C LEU A 315 -12.58 18.60 2.00
N ASN A 316 -11.36 18.26 1.60
CA ASN A 316 -10.53 17.28 2.32
C ASN A 316 -10.18 17.77 3.73
N HIS A 317 -9.86 19.05 3.88
CA HIS A 317 -9.57 19.64 5.20
C HIS A 317 -10.81 19.61 6.11
N TRP A 318 -11.97 19.98 5.57
CA TRP A 318 -13.23 19.98 6.33
C TRP A 318 -13.65 18.57 6.78
N VAL A 319 -13.60 17.57 5.89
CA VAL A 319 -13.94 16.19 6.23
C VAL A 319 -13.00 15.66 7.30
N ALA A 320 -11.69 15.91 7.15
CA ALA A 320 -10.70 15.50 8.14
C ALA A 320 -10.89 16.22 9.49
N GLY A 321 -11.19 17.50 9.49
CA GLY A 321 -11.49 18.27 10.70
C GLY A 321 -12.76 17.81 11.41
N THR A 322 -13.78 17.41 10.65
CA THR A 322 -15.05 16.93 11.18
C THR A 322 -14.93 15.53 11.81
N LEU A 323 -14.23 14.61 11.13
CA LEU A 323 -14.17 13.21 11.54
C LEU A 323 -12.90 12.84 12.32
N GLY A 324 -11.83 13.61 12.19
CA GLY A 324 -10.47 13.24 12.61
C GLY A 324 -10.30 12.99 14.10
N ALA A 325 -11.13 13.60 14.94
CA ALA A 325 -11.13 13.37 16.38
C ALA A 325 -11.99 12.17 16.82
N HIS A 326 -12.79 11.59 15.91
CA HIS A 326 -13.69 10.51 16.25
C HIS A 326 -12.93 9.19 16.52
N PRO A 327 -13.11 8.54 17.69
CA PRO A 327 -12.34 7.35 18.06
C PRO A 327 -12.59 6.14 17.14
N GLY A 328 -13.71 6.11 16.43
CA GLY A 328 -14.03 5.10 15.41
C GLY A 328 -13.28 5.29 14.08
N LEU A 329 -12.65 6.47 13.86
CA LEU A 329 -11.87 6.73 12.64
C LEU A 329 -10.41 6.32 12.84
N ALA A 330 -9.87 5.52 11.93
CA ALA A 330 -8.43 5.26 11.84
C ALA A 330 -7.75 6.16 10.80
N GLY A 331 -8.47 6.53 9.74
CA GLY A 331 -7.86 7.32 8.67
C GLY A 331 -8.74 7.46 7.43
N PHE A 332 -8.06 7.65 6.30
CA PHE A 332 -8.68 7.98 5.03
C PHE A 332 -8.18 7.06 3.91
N TYR A 333 -9.09 6.53 3.13
CA TYR A 333 -8.82 5.80 1.90
C TYR A 333 -8.74 6.80 0.74
N VAL A 334 -7.53 7.11 0.30
CA VAL A 334 -7.26 8.26 -0.58
C VAL A 334 -7.04 7.87 -2.03
N MET A 335 -6.79 6.58 -2.32
CA MET A 335 -6.46 6.16 -3.68
C MET A 335 -6.81 4.68 -3.88
N ASP A 336 -7.39 4.37 -5.04
CA ASP A 336 -7.81 3.05 -5.48
C ASP A 336 -7.32 2.85 -6.92
N GLU A 337 -6.27 2.06 -7.07
CA GLU A 337 -5.67 1.67 -8.35
C GLU A 337 -5.45 2.84 -9.34
N GLN A 338 -5.03 4.00 -8.85
CA GLN A 338 -4.78 5.15 -9.72
C GLN A 338 -3.41 5.08 -10.39
N PRO A 339 -3.27 5.62 -11.61
CA PRO A 339 -1.98 5.70 -12.29
C PRO A 339 -1.07 6.77 -11.64
N ALA A 340 0.25 6.65 -11.83
CA ALA A 340 1.25 7.53 -11.19
C ALA A 340 1.07 9.02 -11.50
N GLU A 341 0.39 9.38 -12.59
CA GLU A 341 0.03 10.75 -12.93
C GLU A 341 -0.84 11.41 -11.85
N MET A 342 -1.58 10.62 -11.07
CA MET A 342 -2.41 11.10 -9.97
C MET A 342 -1.62 11.39 -8.69
N VAL A 343 -0.35 10.99 -8.60
CA VAL A 343 0.49 11.24 -7.41
C VAL A 343 0.45 12.70 -6.95
N PRO A 344 0.60 13.74 -7.80
CA PRO A 344 0.53 15.13 -7.33
C PRO A 344 -0.83 15.50 -6.74
N THR A 345 -1.92 14.96 -7.27
CA THR A 345 -3.28 15.22 -6.78
C THR A 345 -3.50 14.55 -5.42
N VAL A 346 -3.19 13.26 -5.31
CA VAL A 346 -3.31 12.52 -4.06
C VAL A 346 -2.33 13.05 -2.99
N PHE A 347 -1.15 13.54 -3.39
CA PHE A 347 -0.21 14.17 -2.44
C PHE A 347 -0.76 15.47 -1.86
N ARG A 348 -1.45 16.31 -2.65
CA ARG A 348 -2.16 17.50 -2.13
C ARG A 348 -3.26 17.09 -1.16
N GLN A 349 -4.06 16.06 -1.51
CA GLN A 349 -5.08 15.50 -0.65
C GLN A 349 -4.49 14.97 0.66
N TYR A 350 -3.43 14.16 0.58
CA TYR A 350 -2.67 13.69 1.75
C TYR A 350 -2.28 14.84 2.69
N ARG A 351 -1.75 15.94 2.13
CA ARG A 351 -1.33 17.09 2.94
C ARG A 351 -2.49 17.79 3.64
N ALA A 352 -3.62 17.97 2.95
CA ALA A 352 -4.83 18.58 3.53
C ALA A 352 -5.39 17.72 4.67
N LEU A 353 -5.51 16.40 4.45
CA LEU A 353 -5.97 15.43 5.46
C LEU A 353 -5.02 15.38 6.66
N ALA A 354 -3.70 15.30 6.42
CA ALA A 354 -2.70 15.25 7.47
C ALA A 354 -2.63 16.52 8.33
N ALA A 355 -2.92 17.67 7.75
CA ALA A 355 -2.95 18.94 8.47
C ALA A 355 -4.16 19.03 9.43
N ALA A 356 -5.35 18.58 8.98
CA ALA A 356 -6.57 18.66 9.76
C ALA A 356 -6.77 17.49 10.73
N ALA A 357 -6.26 16.29 10.38
CA ALA A 357 -6.35 15.09 11.21
C ALA A 357 -4.97 14.42 11.36
N PRO A 358 -4.05 14.99 12.15
CA PRO A 358 -2.69 14.46 12.30
C PRO A 358 -2.63 13.06 12.91
N GLY A 359 -3.66 12.65 13.64
CA GLY A 359 -3.80 11.35 14.28
C GLY A 359 -4.57 10.31 13.44
N SER A 360 -4.59 10.43 12.12
CA SER A 360 -5.30 9.51 11.22
C SER A 360 -4.37 9.13 10.06
N VAL A 361 -4.29 7.85 9.71
CA VAL A 361 -3.45 7.41 8.58
C VAL A 361 -4.13 7.67 7.23
N THR A 362 -3.33 7.82 6.16
CA THR A 362 -3.82 7.74 4.78
C THR A 362 -3.40 6.41 4.18
N TYR A 363 -4.30 5.78 3.46
CA TYR A 363 -4.12 4.48 2.84
C TYR A 363 -4.54 4.52 1.37
N GLY A 364 -3.76 3.91 0.51
CA GLY A 364 -4.08 3.76 -0.91
C GLY A 364 -3.61 2.43 -1.45
N VAL A 365 -4.26 1.91 -2.49
CA VAL A 365 -4.06 0.57 -3.06
C VAL A 365 -3.63 0.65 -4.51
N LEU A 366 -2.67 -0.17 -4.87
CA LEU A 366 -2.20 -0.38 -6.24
C LEU A 366 -2.57 -1.80 -6.69
N GLY A 367 -3.31 -1.88 -7.79
CA GLY A 367 -3.74 -3.11 -8.41
C GLY A 367 -2.89 -3.55 -9.60
N ASP A 368 -3.40 -4.53 -10.32
CA ASP A 368 -2.73 -5.17 -11.46
C ASP A 368 -2.25 -4.18 -12.50
N GLY A 369 -1.00 -4.36 -12.90
CA GLY A 369 -0.29 -3.50 -13.85
C GLY A 369 0.16 -2.15 -13.28
N ARG A 370 -0.08 -1.84 -12.00
CA ARG A 370 0.36 -0.63 -11.31
C ARG A 370 1.28 -0.88 -10.12
N GLU A 371 1.47 -2.12 -9.71
CA GLU A 371 2.36 -2.54 -8.64
C GLU A 371 3.79 -2.02 -8.84
N SER A 372 4.26 -1.99 -10.08
CA SER A 372 5.58 -1.45 -10.45
C SER A 372 5.71 0.06 -10.24
N GLN A 373 4.58 0.79 -10.10
CA GLN A 373 4.54 2.23 -9.85
C GLN A 373 4.62 2.56 -8.35
N ALA A 374 4.63 1.58 -7.46
CA ALA A 374 4.66 1.75 -6.01
C ALA A 374 5.72 2.77 -5.51
N PRO A 375 6.96 2.83 -6.06
CA PRO A 375 7.94 3.83 -5.62
C PRO A 375 7.50 5.28 -5.84
N ALA A 376 6.64 5.58 -6.83
CA ALA A 376 6.14 6.93 -7.07
C ALA A 376 5.15 7.39 -5.98
N TRP A 377 4.48 6.46 -5.30
CA TRP A 377 3.44 6.72 -4.31
C TRP A 377 3.96 6.85 -2.88
N ARG A 378 5.22 6.48 -2.62
CA ARG A 378 5.81 6.36 -1.28
C ARG A 378 5.68 7.61 -0.40
N ASP A 379 5.64 8.80 -0.98
CA ASP A 379 5.51 10.07 -0.25
C ASP A 379 4.06 10.55 -0.12
N ALA A 380 3.15 10.01 -0.91
CA ALA A 380 1.73 10.38 -0.94
C ALA A 380 0.83 9.54 -0.02
N LEU A 381 1.38 8.49 0.62
CA LEU A 381 0.64 7.55 1.46
C LEU A 381 1.36 7.32 2.78
N ASP A 382 0.61 7.23 3.89
CA ASP A 382 1.14 6.72 5.17
C ASP A 382 1.28 5.20 5.13
N VAL A 383 0.34 4.52 4.48
CA VAL A 383 0.27 3.07 4.35
C VAL A 383 0.13 2.70 2.88
N MET A 384 1.05 1.86 2.39
CA MET A 384 1.03 1.34 1.02
C MET A 384 0.16 0.08 0.96
N GLY A 385 -0.83 0.06 0.09
CA GLY A 385 -1.65 -1.11 -0.21
C GLY A 385 -1.29 -1.71 -1.57
N LEU A 386 -1.40 -3.05 -1.67
CA LEU A 386 -1.37 -3.77 -2.94
C LEU A 386 -2.41 -4.89 -2.90
N ASP A 387 -3.05 -5.16 -4.04
CA ASP A 387 -4.15 -6.12 -4.16
C ASP A 387 -3.92 -7.19 -5.24
N PRO A 388 -2.98 -8.11 -5.04
CA PRO A 388 -2.75 -9.23 -5.93
C PRO A 388 -3.94 -10.21 -5.90
N TYR A 389 -4.47 -10.53 -7.09
CA TYR A 389 -5.59 -11.47 -7.25
C TYR A 389 -5.20 -12.67 -8.10
N PRO A 390 -4.46 -13.66 -7.54
CA PRO A 390 -3.89 -14.77 -8.29
C PRO A 390 -4.88 -15.86 -8.69
N ILE A 391 -6.09 -15.90 -8.10
CA ILE A 391 -7.05 -16.99 -8.35
C ILE A 391 -7.85 -16.71 -9.62
N VAL A 392 -7.30 -17.14 -10.76
CA VAL A 392 -7.87 -16.95 -12.10
C VAL A 392 -8.04 -18.26 -12.87
N LYS A 393 -7.51 -19.36 -12.35
CA LYS A 393 -7.54 -20.71 -12.90
C LYS A 393 -8.14 -21.68 -11.87
N PRO A 394 -8.54 -22.91 -12.27
CA PRO A 394 -8.96 -23.93 -11.33
C PRO A 394 -7.96 -24.16 -10.19
N THR A 395 -8.47 -24.57 -9.03
CA THR A 395 -7.67 -24.87 -7.83
C THR A 395 -6.43 -25.73 -8.16
N GLY A 396 -5.31 -25.36 -7.57
CA GLY A 396 -4.00 -26.03 -7.78
C GLY A 396 -3.23 -25.59 -9.02
N GLN A 397 -3.81 -24.72 -9.88
CA GLN A 397 -3.16 -24.20 -11.08
C GLN A 397 -2.78 -22.70 -10.96
N ASN A 398 -3.05 -22.09 -9.81
CA ASN A 398 -2.79 -20.68 -9.54
C ASN A 398 -1.41 -20.50 -8.92
N ASP A 399 -0.71 -19.42 -9.30
CA ASP A 399 0.57 -19.05 -8.68
C ASP A 399 0.35 -18.08 -7.52
N LEU A 400 0.18 -18.62 -6.32
CA LEU A 400 -0.04 -17.84 -5.11
C LEU A 400 1.19 -17.03 -4.67
N ALA A 401 2.39 -17.35 -5.19
CA ALA A 401 3.62 -16.64 -4.84
C ALA A 401 3.57 -15.16 -5.24
N MET A 402 2.74 -14.79 -6.20
CA MET A 402 2.41 -13.41 -6.58
C MET A 402 2.12 -12.53 -5.35
N VAL A 403 1.41 -13.05 -4.35
CA VAL A 403 1.11 -12.30 -3.12
C VAL A 403 2.38 -11.92 -2.36
N GLY A 404 3.30 -12.88 -2.20
CA GLY A 404 4.59 -12.61 -1.56
C GLY A 404 5.47 -11.67 -2.38
N GLU A 405 5.48 -11.82 -3.70
CA GLU A 405 6.24 -10.95 -4.61
C GLU A 405 5.77 -9.50 -4.54
N TRP A 406 4.45 -9.27 -4.58
CA TRP A 406 3.90 -7.92 -4.47
C TRP A 406 4.11 -7.32 -3.09
N THR A 407 4.05 -8.15 -2.03
CA THR A 407 4.38 -7.68 -0.68
C THR A 407 5.82 -7.16 -0.62
N ARG A 408 6.79 -7.90 -1.18
CA ARG A 408 8.20 -7.45 -1.25
C ARG A 408 8.35 -6.18 -2.06
N LEU A 409 7.68 -6.10 -3.21
CA LEU A 409 7.70 -4.92 -4.07
C LEU A 409 7.22 -3.67 -3.30
N GLY A 410 6.12 -3.79 -2.55
CA GLY A 410 5.64 -2.72 -1.67
C GLY A 410 6.65 -2.36 -0.58
N GLN A 411 7.24 -3.35 0.09
CA GLN A 411 8.26 -3.15 1.12
C GLN A 411 9.51 -2.45 0.56
N ASP A 412 9.95 -2.82 -0.64
CA ASP A 412 11.11 -2.21 -1.30
C ASP A 412 10.80 -0.77 -1.75
N ALA A 413 9.58 -0.52 -2.24
CA ALA A 413 9.13 0.82 -2.63
C ALA A 413 9.19 1.80 -1.46
N VAL A 414 8.73 1.39 -0.28
CA VAL A 414 8.79 2.20 0.95
C VAL A 414 10.06 1.98 1.76
N LYS A 415 11.06 1.27 1.22
CA LYS A 415 12.34 0.96 1.90
C LYS A 415 12.14 0.43 3.33
N ARG A 416 11.10 -0.37 3.54
CA ARG A 416 10.69 -0.94 4.84
C ARG A 416 10.45 0.08 5.95
N SER A 417 10.26 1.36 5.61
CA SER A 417 10.06 2.45 6.58
C SER A 417 8.61 2.86 6.76
N ARG A 418 7.68 2.25 6.04
CA ARG A 418 6.24 2.44 6.20
C ARG A 418 5.51 1.10 6.18
N PRO A 419 4.32 0.99 6.80
CA PRO A 419 3.53 -0.24 6.73
C PRO A 419 3.08 -0.54 5.30
N VAL A 420 3.13 -1.83 4.94
CA VAL A 420 2.50 -2.37 3.75
C VAL A 420 1.32 -3.24 4.21
N TRP A 421 0.14 -2.98 3.65
CA TRP A 421 -1.05 -3.80 3.85
C TRP A 421 -1.45 -4.46 2.53
N MET A 422 -1.80 -5.74 2.60
CA MET A 422 -2.19 -6.49 1.41
C MET A 422 -3.70 -6.66 1.36
N VAL A 423 -4.29 -6.43 0.18
CA VAL A 423 -5.69 -6.73 -0.08
C VAL A 423 -5.77 -8.08 -0.76
N LEU A 424 -6.30 -9.06 -0.07
CA LEU A 424 -6.33 -10.44 -0.53
C LEU A 424 -7.64 -10.77 -1.23
N GLN A 425 -7.52 -11.58 -2.27
CA GLN A 425 -8.66 -12.02 -3.07
C GLN A 425 -9.63 -12.86 -2.23
N TYR A 426 -10.84 -12.36 -2.07
CA TYR A 426 -11.93 -13.04 -1.38
C TYR A 426 -13.22 -12.91 -2.21
N PHE A 427 -13.12 -13.24 -3.48
CA PHE A 427 -14.18 -13.20 -4.49
C PHE A 427 -13.76 -14.02 -5.71
N PRO A 428 -14.73 -14.46 -6.56
CA PRO A 428 -14.43 -15.10 -7.83
C PRO A 428 -14.08 -14.03 -8.88
N LEU A 429 -12.79 -13.89 -9.22
CA LEU A 429 -12.35 -12.94 -10.24
C LEU A 429 -12.72 -13.43 -11.66
N THR A 430 -12.60 -14.72 -11.89
CA THR A 430 -12.99 -15.39 -13.15
C THR A 430 -13.90 -16.59 -12.86
N ALA A 431 -14.72 -16.96 -13.84
CA ALA A 431 -15.55 -18.16 -13.73
C ALA A 431 -14.71 -19.43 -13.57
N ALA A 432 -13.55 -19.51 -14.24
CA ALA A 432 -12.65 -20.65 -14.16
C ALA A 432 -11.92 -20.76 -12.81
N GLY A 433 -11.52 -19.62 -12.22
CA GLY A 433 -10.86 -19.57 -10.90
C GLY A 433 -11.83 -19.86 -9.76
N GLY A 434 -13.05 -19.36 -9.88
CA GLY A 434 -14.03 -19.46 -8.81
C GLY A 434 -13.59 -18.71 -7.53
N TRP A 435 -14.14 -19.13 -6.40
CA TRP A 435 -13.74 -18.66 -5.08
C TRP A 435 -12.40 -19.27 -4.65
N PRO A 436 -11.52 -18.49 -3.99
CA PRO A 436 -10.40 -19.08 -3.30
C PRO A 436 -10.87 -20.17 -2.33
N THR A 437 -10.17 -21.28 -2.30
CA THR A 437 -10.36 -22.29 -1.25
C THR A 437 -9.83 -21.78 0.09
N GLU A 438 -10.24 -22.37 1.21
CA GLU A 438 -9.72 -22.01 2.53
C GLU A 438 -8.20 -22.15 2.60
N ALA A 439 -7.64 -23.20 1.97
CA ALA A 439 -6.19 -23.42 1.91
C ALA A 439 -5.46 -22.33 1.11
N GLU A 440 -5.98 -21.94 -0.05
CA GLU A 440 -5.42 -20.86 -0.87
C GLU A 440 -5.49 -19.53 -0.13
N LEU A 441 -6.64 -19.19 0.47
CA LEU A 441 -6.80 -17.95 1.24
C LEU A 441 -5.86 -17.89 2.45
N ARG A 442 -5.69 -19.02 3.16
CA ARG A 442 -4.74 -19.14 4.27
C ARG A 442 -3.30 -18.96 3.76
N SER A 443 -2.93 -19.62 2.66
CA SER A 443 -1.60 -19.50 2.07
C SER A 443 -1.30 -18.05 1.66
N MET A 444 -2.20 -17.38 0.94
CA MET A 444 -2.08 -15.97 0.58
C MET A 444 -1.87 -15.08 1.81
N SER A 445 -2.66 -15.30 2.87
CA SER A 445 -2.58 -14.51 4.12
C SER A 445 -1.20 -14.65 4.77
N TRP A 446 -0.69 -15.86 4.88
CA TRP A 446 0.61 -16.10 5.50
C TRP A 446 1.79 -15.71 4.62
N MET A 447 1.70 -15.84 3.29
CA MET A 447 2.72 -15.33 2.37
C MET A 447 2.93 -13.83 2.55
N ALA A 448 1.84 -13.06 2.61
CA ALA A 448 1.91 -11.63 2.87
C ALA A 448 2.56 -11.31 4.22
N ILE A 449 2.18 -12.02 5.29
CA ILE A 449 2.76 -11.85 6.63
C ILE A 449 4.25 -12.17 6.64
N ILE A 450 4.66 -13.28 6.01
CA ILE A 450 6.06 -13.71 5.97
C ILE A 450 6.94 -12.71 5.23
N GLU A 451 6.42 -12.05 4.20
CA GLU A 451 7.12 -11.00 3.46
C GLU A 451 7.05 -9.61 4.13
N GLY A 452 6.41 -9.52 5.30
CA GLY A 452 6.45 -8.34 6.15
C GLY A 452 5.24 -7.41 6.07
N ALA A 453 4.11 -7.88 5.53
CA ALA A 453 2.86 -7.13 5.61
C ALA A 453 2.50 -6.87 7.09
N ARG A 454 2.05 -5.65 7.38
CA ARG A 454 1.57 -5.22 8.72
C ARG A 454 0.05 -5.18 8.81
N GLY A 455 -0.63 -5.59 7.75
CA GLY A 455 -2.08 -5.70 7.70
C GLY A 455 -2.54 -6.51 6.51
N LEU A 456 -3.67 -7.15 6.68
CA LEU A 456 -4.40 -7.90 5.66
C LEU A 456 -5.82 -7.35 5.59
N LEU A 457 -6.26 -7.01 4.40
CA LEU A 457 -7.65 -6.70 4.10
C LEU A 457 -8.17 -7.73 3.11
N TYR A 458 -9.46 -7.99 3.12
CA TYR A 458 -10.07 -8.96 2.21
C TYR A 458 -11.11 -8.28 1.33
N TRP A 459 -10.94 -8.40 0.04
CA TRP A 459 -11.90 -7.93 -0.96
C TRP A 459 -12.74 -9.11 -1.45
N SER A 460 -14.07 -9.22 -1.19
CA SER A 460 -14.81 -8.28 -0.38
C SER A 460 -15.91 -8.99 0.44
N PHE A 461 -16.31 -8.34 1.52
CA PHE A 461 -17.50 -8.75 2.29
C PHE A 461 -18.80 -8.36 1.59
N GLY A 462 -18.79 -7.35 0.75
CA GLY A 462 -19.93 -6.81 0.03
C GLY A 462 -20.08 -7.32 -1.41
N GLU A 463 -20.36 -6.41 -2.34
CA GLU A 463 -20.51 -6.70 -3.77
C GLU A 463 -19.29 -7.39 -4.36
N LYS A 464 -19.52 -8.23 -5.38
CA LYS A 464 -18.53 -9.15 -5.98
C LYS A 464 -18.00 -10.22 -5.03
N GLY A 465 -18.18 -10.07 -3.71
CA GLY A 465 -17.80 -11.02 -2.69
C GLY A 465 -19.00 -11.70 -2.05
N LEU A 466 -18.98 -11.80 -0.70
CA LEU A 466 -19.99 -12.57 0.05
C LEU A 466 -21.43 -12.18 -0.23
N ALA A 467 -21.73 -10.89 -0.40
CA ALA A 467 -23.10 -10.44 -0.65
C ALA A 467 -23.69 -10.95 -1.98
N TRP A 468 -22.85 -11.36 -2.93
CA TRP A 468 -23.30 -11.90 -4.23
C TRP A 468 -23.58 -13.40 -4.20
N ILE A 469 -23.18 -14.10 -3.14
CA ILE A 469 -23.52 -15.52 -2.98
C ILE A 469 -25.01 -15.63 -2.63
N LYS A 470 -25.79 -16.16 -3.58
CA LYS A 470 -27.24 -16.30 -3.44
C LYS A 470 -27.63 -17.45 -2.49
N ASP A 471 -26.85 -18.53 -2.51
CA ASP A 471 -27.06 -19.66 -1.59
C ASP A 471 -26.60 -19.31 -0.18
N PRO A 472 -27.51 -19.21 0.81
CA PRO A 472 -27.16 -18.89 2.19
C PRO A 472 -26.17 -19.88 2.81
N ARG A 473 -26.24 -21.17 2.48
CA ARG A 473 -25.31 -22.19 3.01
C ARG A 473 -23.90 -21.99 2.49
N GLN A 474 -23.77 -21.69 1.21
CA GLN A 474 -22.47 -21.37 0.61
C GLN A 474 -21.90 -20.07 1.21
N ARG A 475 -22.73 -19.04 1.41
CA ARG A 475 -22.33 -17.78 2.03
C ARG A 475 -21.81 -17.99 3.45
N GLU A 476 -22.57 -18.75 4.28
CA GLU A 476 -22.15 -19.11 5.63
C GLU A 476 -20.84 -19.90 5.64
N HIS A 477 -20.69 -20.85 4.72
CA HIS A 477 -19.48 -21.65 4.61
C HIS A 477 -18.26 -20.77 4.31
N LYS A 478 -18.36 -19.89 3.31
CA LYS A 478 -17.26 -18.95 2.96
C LYS A 478 -16.93 -18.00 4.11
N TRP A 479 -17.94 -17.46 4.80
CA TRP A 479 -17.71 -16.63 5.97
C TRP A 479 -16.97 -17.40 7.07
N ALA A 480 -17.39 -18.61 7.37
CA ALA A 480 -16.74 -19.45 8.39
C ALA A 480 -15.27 -19.74 8.06
N GLU A 481 -14.90 -19.91 6.78
CA GLU A 481 -13.51 -20.06 6.33
C GLU A 481 -12.67 -18.82 6.72
N LEU A 482 -13.17 -17.61 6.40
CA LEU A 482 -12.48 -16.37 6.73
C LEU A 482 -12.37 -16.15 8.24
N VAL A 483 -13.43 -16.44 9.00
CA VAL A 483 -13.44 -16.36 10.47
C VAL A 483 -12.36 -17.27 11.08
N ARG A 484 -12.21 -18.51 10.58
CA ARG A 484 -11.16 -19.43 11.07
C ARG A 484 -9.75 -18.87 10.81
N ILE A 485 -9.49 -18.39 9.57
CA ILE A 485 -8.18 -17.86 9.19
C ILE A 485 -7.84 -16.60 10.01
N THR A 486 -8.77 -15.68 10.14
CA THR A 486 -8.54 -14.44 10.88
C THR A 486 -8.36 -14.68 12.39
N LYS A 487 -9.09 -15.64 12.99
CA LYS A 487 -8.89 -16.06 14.39
C LYS A 487 -7.52 -16.72 14.60
N GLU A 488 -7.07 -17.53 13.64
CA GLU A 488 -5.73 -18.15 13.66
C GLU A 488 -4.63 -17.07 13.66
N ILE A 489 -4.74 -16.06 12.79
CA ILE A 489 -3.79 -14.94 12.73
C ILE A 489 -3.86 -14.10 14.01
N LYS A 490 -5.06 -13.80 14.50
CA LYS A 490 -5.25 -13.02 15.73
C LYS A 490 -4.66 -13.70 16.96
N ALA A 491 -4.75 -15.01 17.06
CA ALA A 491 -4.14 -15.77 18.15
C ALA A 491 -2.59 -15.62 18.20
N LEU A 492 -1.97 -15.32 17.06
CA LEU A 492 -0.54 -15.07 16.94
C LEU A 492 -0.18 -13.57 16.92
N GLU A 493 -1.14 -12.67 17.13
CA GLU A 493 -0.88 -11.22 17.10
C GLU A 493 0.30 -10.79 18.00
N PRO A 494 0.46 -11.27 19.24
CA PRO A 494 1.62 -10.91 20.07
C PRO A 494 2.95 -11.30 19.43
N VAL A 495 2.99 -12.43 18.69
CA VAL A 495 4.16 -12.88 17.94
C VAL A 495 4.37 -12.00 16.69
N LEU A 496 3.32 -11.68 15.95
CA LEU A 496 3.40 -10.85 14.73
C LEU A 496 3.86 -9.43 15.05
N LEU A 497 3.48 -8.91 16.22
CA LEU A 497 3.87 -7.58 16.70
C LEU A 497 5.27 -7.57 17.34
N ALA A 498 5.84 -8.73 17.67
CA ALA A 498 7.21 -8.83 18.16
C ALA A 498 8.22 -8.39 17.09
N PRO A 499 9.44 -7.99 17.47
CA PRO A 499 10.52 -7.70 16.52
C PRO A 499 10.83 -8.91 15.64
N ASP A 500 11.22 -8.64 14.38
CA ASP A 500 11.80 -9.66 13.52
C ASP A 500 13.14 -10.09 14.13
N ALA A 501 13.43 -11.39 14.07
CA ALA A 501 14.62 -11.98 14.69
C ALA A 501 15.28 -12.98 13.74
N ALA A 502 16.59 -13.05 13.79
CA ALA A 502 17.39 -14.05 13.08
C ALA A 502 17.26 -15.42 13.77
N VAL A 503 16.10 -16.07 13.65
CA VAL A 503 15.86 -17.43 14.17
C VAL A 503 16.62 -18.46 13.34
N VAL A 504 16.81 -18.18 12.05
CA VAL A 504 17.55 -19.00 11.08
C VAL A 504 18.79 -18.26 10.64
N SER A 505 19.94 -18.90 10.72
CA SER A 505 21.23 -18.37 10.24
C SER A 505 21.48 -18.70 8.77
N ARG A 506 20.96 -19.84 8.30
CA ARG A 506 21.10 -20.30 6.91
C ARG A 506 19.87 -21.09 6.47
N GLU A 507 19.50 -20.94 5.21
CA GLU A 507 18.42 -21.67 4.55
C GLU A 507 18.96 -22.32 3.26
N SER A 508 18.60 -23.56 2.98
CA SER A 508 19.23 -24.39 1.93
C SER A 508 18.50 -24.39 0.59
N SER A 509 17.28 -23.79 0.48
CA SER A 509 16.46 -23.91 -0.74
C SER A 509 16.92 -23.02 -1.88
N GLY A 510 17.88 -22.12 -1.63
CA GLY A 510 18.33 -21.14 -2.65
C GLY A 510 17.25 -20.11 -3.00
N GLY A 511 16.44 -19.72 -2.00
CA GLY A 511 15.39 -18.72 -2.17
C GLY A 511 14.03 -19.26 -2.66
N ARG A 512 13.89 -20.58 -2.82
CA ARG A 512 12.60 -21.22 -3.15
C ARG A 512 11.67 -21.31 -1.95
N VAL A 513 12.21 -21.18 -0.74
CA VAL A 513 11.44 -21.05 0.51
C VAL A 513 11.73 -19.67 1.09
N ARG A 514 10.69 -18.96 1.46
CA ARG A 514 10.79 -17.67 2.15
C ARG A 514 10.56 -17.91 3.64
N THR A 515 11.27 -17.16 4.47
CA THR A 515 11.30 -17.41 5.91
C THR A 515 11.26 -16.13 6.71
N LEU A 516 10.41 -16.09 7.74
CA LEU A 516 10.33 -15.04 8.76
C LEU A 516 10.60 -15.66 10.13
N GLY A 517 11.57 -15.12 10.86
CA GLY A 517 11.83 -15.44 12.26
C GLY A 517 11.27 -14.37 13.18
N LYS A 518 10.73 -14.78 14.32
CA LYS A 518 10.24 -13.91 15.39
C LYS A 518 10.75 -14.41 16.74
N THR A 519 11.05 -13.47 17.64
CA THR A 519 11.32 -13.79 19.04
C THR A 519 10.45 -12.89 19.92
N THR A 520 9.63 -13.51 20.76
CA THR A 520 8.78 -12.78 21.72
C THR A 520 9.58 -12.32 22.94
N PRO A 521 9.11 -11.36 23.72
CA PRO A 521 9.82 -10.84 24.90
C PRO A 521 10.15 -11.90 25.96
N ASP A 522 9.37 -12.99 26.04
CA ASP A 522 9.61 -14.15 26.90
C ASP A 522 10.66 -15.13 26.34
N GLY A 523 11.27 -14.79 25.19
CA GLY A 523 12.31 -15.58 24.55
C GLY A 523 11.79 -16.72 23.66
N ALA A 524 10.48 -16.88 23.49
CA ALA A 524 9.95 -17.91 22.59
C ALA A 524 10.24 -17.54 21.13
N ARG A 525 10.76 -18.52 20.38
CA ARG A 525 11.17 -18.37 18.97
C ARG A 525 10.12 -18.96 18.05
N TYR A 526 9.90 -18.29 16.92
CA TYR A 526 8.95 -18.71 15.90
C TYR A 526 9.58 -18.64 14.52
N LEU A 527 9.29 -19.66 13.71
CA LEU A 527 9.67 -19.76 12.31
C LEU A 527 8.41 -19.87 11.46
N PHE A 528 8.24 -18.92 10.57
CA PHE A 528 7.20 -18.93 9.54
C PHE A 528 7.88 -19.06 8.19
N ALA A 529 7.42 -20.00 7.36
CA ALA A 529 8.01 -20.19 6.05
C ALA A 529 6.96 -20.60 5.02
N TYR A 530 7.19 -20.27 3.75
CA TYR A 530 6.36 -20.76 2.65
C TYR A 530 7.20 -21.16 1.44
N ASN A 531 6.71 -22.15 0.70
CA ASN A 531 7.27 -22.54 -0.59
C ASN A 531 6.77 -21.61 -1.70
N THR A 532 7.69 -20.96 -2.42
CA THR A 532 7.37 -20.05 -3.53
C THR A 532 7.02 -20.77 -4.83
N ARG A 533 7.07 -22.12 -4.85
CA ARG A 533 6.93 -22.93 -6.05
C ARG A 533 5.63 -23.70 -6.08
N THR A 534 5.18 -24.03 -7.28
CA THR A 534 4.07 -24.96 -7.57
C THR A 534 4.48 -26.42 -7.47
N THR A 535 5.70 -26.71 -7.04
CA THR A 535 6.25 -28.06 -6.83
C THR A 535 6.80 -28.19 -5.42
N PRO A 536 6.86 -29.40 -4.84
CA PRO A 536 7.46 -29.60 -3.51
C PRO A 536 8.91 -29.16 -3.45
N VAL A 537 9.33 -28.63 -2.28
CA VAL A 537 10.71 -28.19 -2.01
C VAL A 537 11.15 -28.74 -0.67
N ARG A 538 12.28 -29.45 -0.66
CA ARG A 538 12.97 -29.82 0.58
C ARG A 538 13.85 -28.65 1.04
N VAL A 539 13.76 -28.31 2.32
CA VAL A 539 14.49 -27.21 2.92
C VAL A 539 15.10 -27.63 4.25
N THR A 540 16.32 -27.16 4.52
CA THR A 540 16.95 -27.24 5.83
C THR A 540 17.25 -25.85 6.34
N TRP A 541 16.74 -25.52 7.51
CA TRP A 541 17.03 -24.29 8.24
C TRP A 541 18.06 -24.56 9.31
N THR A 542 19.25 -23.99 9.20
CA THR A 542 20.23 -23.96 10.29
C THR A 542 19.79 -22.88 11.27
N LEU A 543 19.59 -23.25 12.52
CA LEU A 543 19.09 -22.33 13.54
C LEU A 543 20.22 -21.40 14.03
N ALA A 544 19.87 -20.17 14.39
CA ALA A 544 20.80 -19.21 14.97
C ALA A 544 21.21 -19.55 16.42
N ALA A 545 20.41 -20.38 17.10
CA ALA A 545 20.67 -20.88 18.44
C ALA A 545 20.12 -22.32 18.59
N PRO A 546 20.70 -23.15 19.46
CA PRO A 546 20.24 -24.52 19.70
C PRO A 546 18.75 -24.61 20.01
N ALA A 547 18.14 -25.72 19.65
CA ALA A 547 16.76 -26.06 19.92
C ALA A 547 16.62 -27.53 20.28
N THR A 548 15.66 -27.85 21.13
CA THR A 548 15.36 -29.21 21.57
C THR A 548 14.13 -29.79 20.91
N GLU A 549 13.18 -28.96 20.59
CA GLU A 549 11.92 -29.37 19.98
C GLU A 549 11.30 -28.28 19.09
N THR A 550 10.44 -28.69 18.19
CA THR A 550 9.55 -27.80 17.44
C THR A 550 8.10 -28.24 17.64
N PHE A 551 7.22 -27.26 17.54
CA PHE A 551 5.78 -27.46 17.62
C PHE A 551 5.12 -26.82 16.40
N ASP A 552 4.38 -27.62 15.63
CA ASP A 552 3.67 -27.14 14.44
C ASP A 552 2.35 -26.47 14.86
N LEU A 553 2.28 -25.17 14.62
CA LEU A 553 1.12 -24.35 15.01
C LEU A 553 -0.12 -24.63 14.15
N ALA A 554 0.04 -25.24 12.98
CA ALA A 554 -1.09 -25.59 12.11
C ALA A 554 -1.83 -26.83 12.59
N THR A 555 -1.08 -27.82 13.07
CA THR A 555 -1.61 -29.12 13.47
C THR A 555 -1.79 -29.29 14.96
N GLY A 556 -1.14 -28.41 15.77
CA GLY A 556 -1.10 -28.53 17.22
C GLY A 556 -0.30 -29.75 17.70
N ARG A 557 0.65 -30.23 16.90
CA ARG A 557 1.46 -31.46 17.17
C ARG A 557 2.96 -31.14 17.15
N PRO A 558 3.83 -32.06 17.64
CA PRO A 558 5.25 -31.93 17.42
C PRO A 558 5.57 -31.71 15.94
N GLY A 559 6.42 -30.73 15.66
CA GLY A 559 6.94 -30.45 14.33
C GLY A 559 8.18 -31.29 13.98
N PRO A 560 8.85 -31.01 12.85
CA PRO A 560 10.09 -31.66 12.49
C PRO A 560 11.13 -31.51 13.61
N PRO A 561 11.79 -32.60 14.09
CA PRO A 561 12.74 -32.49 15.17
C PRO A 561 13.98 -31.70 14.75
N PRO A 562 14.57 -30.88 15.65
CA PRO A 562 15.84 -30.24 15.38
C PRO A 562 16.96 -31.27 15.55
N GLU A 563 17.78 -31.42 14.51
CA GLU A 563 18.94 -32.33 14.52
C GLU A 563 20.20 -31.53 14.15
N GLY A 564 21.26 -31.65 14.97
CA GLY A 564 22.54 -30.96 14.72
C GLY A 564 22.40 -29.42 14.60
N GLY A 565 21.41 -28.81 15.28
CA GLY A 565 21.15 -27.38 15.19
C GLY A 565 20.38 -26.94 13.93
N ALA A 566 19.80 -27.90 13.22
CA ALA A 566 19.01 -27.62 12.00
C ALA A 566 17.64 -28.32 12.05
N ILE A 567 16.70 -27.77 11.30
CA ILE A 567 15.36 -28.33 11.04
C ILE A 567 15.26 -28.63 9.56
N THR A 568 14.93 -29.88 9.21
CA THR A 568 14.68 -30.26 7.80
C THR A 568 13.22 -30.59 7.60
N ALA A 569 12.64 -30.05 6.53
CA ALA A 569 11.24 -30.32 6.14
C ALA A 569 11.09 -30.36 4.63
N GLU A 570 10.04 -31.01 4.19
CA GLU A 570 9.51 -30.89 2.83
C GLU A 570 8.24 -30.03 2.88
N LEU A 571 8.17 -29.04 2.02
CA LEU A 571 7.00 -28.17 1.84
C LEU A 571 6.38 -28.46 0.49
N GLY A 572 5.11 -28.80 0.47
CA GLY A 572 4.30 -28.95 -0.75
C GLY A 572 4.18 -27.64 -1.54
N PRO A 573 3.50 -27.66 -2.71
CA PRO A 573 3.24 -26.46 -3.50
C PRO A 573 2.56 -25.37 -2.67
N HIS A 574 3.18 -24.18 -2.61
CA HIS A 574 2.67 -23.02 -1.87
C HIS A 574 2.33 -23.30 -0.39
N GLU A 575 2.86 -24.41 0.17
CA GLU A 575 2.63 -24.74 1.58
C GLU A 575 3.26 -23.71 2.50
N VAL A 576 2.51 -23.37 3.55
CA VAL A 576 2.97 -22.53 4.65
C VAL A 576 3.27 -23.39 5.87
N ARG A 577 4.47 -23.24 6.44
CA ARG A 577 4.89 -23.88 7.68
C ARG A 577 5.00 -22.85 8.79
N ARG A 578 4.50 -23.19 9.98
CA ARG A 578 4.49 -22.30 11.14
C ARG A 578 4.95 -23.10 12.36
N LEU A 579 6.12 -22.80 12.85
CA LEU A 579 6.74 -23.52 13.96
C LEU A 579 6.99 -22.61 15.14
N ARG A 580 6.70 -23.09 16.34
CA ARG A 580 7.30 -22.61 17.58
C ARG A 580 8.52 -23.47 17.88
N ILE A 581 9.62 -22.85 18.28
CA ILE A 581 10.92 -23.51 18.52
C ILE A 581 11.28 -23.30 19.98
N ARG A 582 11.64 -24.41 20.65
CA ARG A 582 12.10 -24.42 22.04
C ARG A 582 13.53 -24.93 22.16
#